data_6dbe3992f63e527acbd7641e6bf3f2e9
#
_entry.id   6dbe3992f63e527acbd7641e6bf3f2e9
#
_cell.length_a   1.000
_cell.length_b   1.000
_cell.length_c   1.000
_cell.angle_alpha   90.00
_cell.angle_beta   90.00
_cell.angle_gamma   90.00
#
_symmetry.space_group_name_H-M   'P 1'
#
loop_
_entity.id
_entity.type
_entity.pdbx_description
1 polymer ?
#
loop_
_entity_poly.entity_id
_entity_poly.type
_entity_poly.pdbx_seq_one_letter_code
_entity_poly.pdbx_strand_id
1 'polypeptide(L)'
;MNAIGTSLKDAYLITNNKFEDERGFFLESFNLREFEKITGVSNFVQDNHSKSSKGVLRGLHYQIQHAQGKLVRCISGSVYDVIVDLRKSSPTFGKWYGVELNRNNLHLWVPPGFAHGFYTLTDTAEFVYKTTDYYHPEYDRTLLWNDEELGINWGDIQPVLSLKDQDGKSFVECDKYE
;
A
#
# COMPACT_ATOMS: atom_id res chain seq x y z
N MET A 1 -3.08 -5.70 -18.47
CA MET A 1 -2.45 -4.89 -17.40
C MET A 1 -1.45 -3.94 -18.01
N ASN A 2 -1.46 -2.66 -17.60
CA ASN A 2 -0.43 -1.68 -17.95
C ASN A 2 0.22 -1.19 -16.66
N ALA A 3 1.55 -1.05 -16.65
CA ALA A 3 2.29 -0.64 -15.47
C ALA A 3 3.13 0.60 -15.77
N ILE A 4 3.17 1.52 -14.80
CA ILE A 4 4.03 2.70 -14.80
C ILE A 4 4.85 2.67 -13.52
N GLY A 5 6.18 2.78 -13.63
CA GLY A 5 7.06 2.89 -12.48
C GLY A 5 6.74 4.13 -11.64
N THR A 6 6.76 4.00 -10.33
CA THR A 6 6.72 5.14 -9.41
C THR A 6 8.12 5.77 -9.28
N SER A 7 8.26 6.78 -8.43
CA SER A 7 9.58 7.33 -8.06
C SER A 7 10.40 6.39 -7.17
N LEU A 8 9.80 5.30 -6.67
CA LEU A 8 10.46 4.32 -5.81
C LEU A 8 10.83 3.06 -6.59
N LYS A 9 11.99 2.52 -6.28
CA LYS A 9 12.54 1.33 -6.94
C LYS A 9 11.61 0.12 -6.77
N ASP A 10 11.25 -0.51 -7.89
CA ASP A 10 10.41 -1.73 -8.00
C ASP A 10 8.92 -1.55 -7.64
N ALA A 11 8.48 -0.34 -7.26
CA ALA A 11 7.07 -0.04 -7.00
C ALA A 11 6.37 0.48 -8.27
N TYR A 12 5.15 -0.01 -8.54
CA TYR A 12 4.42 0.28 -9.78
C TYR A 12 2.97 0.69 -9.52
N LEU A 13 2.51 1.68 -10.27
CA LEU A 13 1.07 1.87 -10.51
C LEU A 13 0.64 0.95 -11.66
N ILE A 14 -0.39 0.15 -11.42
CA ILE A 14 -0.89 -0.83 -12.39
C ILE A 14 -2.35 -0.52 -12.69
N THR A 15 -2.67 -0.43 -13.99
CA THR A 15 -4.05 -0.23 -14.45
C THR A 15 -4.52 -1.42 -15.25
N ASN A 16 -5.77 -1.82 -15.03
CA ASN A 16 -6.46 -2.86 -15.78
C ASN A 16 -7.47 -2.25 -16.75
N ASN A 17 -7.70 -2.93 -17.87
CA ASN A 17 -8.76 -2.52 -18.78
C ASN A 17 -10.12 -2.73 -18.11
N LYS A 18 -10.94 -1.67 -18.12
CA LYS A 18 -12.30 -1.66 -17.63
C LYS A 18 -13.23 -1.54 -18.84
N PHE A 19 -14.19 -2.43 -18.95
CA PHE A 19 -15.20 -2.45 -20.00
C PHE A 19 -16.52 -2.00 -19.39
N GLU A 20 -17.08 -0.90 -19.89
CA GLU A 20 -18.32 -0.30 -19.37
C GLU A 20 -19.42 -0.35 -20.42
N ASP A 21 -20.64 -0.68 -20.00
CA ASP A 21 -21.88 -0.62 -20.79
C ASP A 21 -23.06 -0.20 -19.89
N GLU A 22 -24.28 -0.21 -20.42
CA GLU A 22 -25.50 0.15 -19.69
C GLU A 22 -25.81 -0.72 -18.45
N ARG A 23 -25.18 -1.89 -18.32
CA ARG A 23 -25.34 -2.80 -17.16
C ARG A 23 -24.34 -2.49 -16.05
N GLY A 24 -23.33 -1.62 -16.28
CA GLY A 24 -22.24 -1.32 -15.37
C GLY A 24 -20.88 -1.57 -15.98
N PHE A 25 -20.00 -2.30 -15.28
CA PHE A 25 -18.67 -2.58 -15.80
C PHE A 25 -18.22 -4.03 -15.54
N PHE A 26 -17.30 -4.47 -16.38
CA PHE A 26 -16.49 -5.66 -16.17
C PHE A 26 -15.01 -5.31 -16.24
N LEU A 27 -14.21 -5.86 -15.32
CA LEU A 27 -12.76 -5.80 -15.40
C LEU A 27 -12.13 -7.08 -14.89
N GLU A 28 -11.08 -7.54 -15.55
CA GLU A 28 -10.17 -8.52 -14.98
C GLU A 28 -9.30 -7.80 -13.96
N SER A 29 -9.68 -7.91 -12.68
CA SER A 29 -9.04 -7.14 -11.61
C SER A 29 -7.64 -7.65 -11.23
N PHE A 30 -7.32 -8.89 -11.58
CA PHE A 30 -6.02 -9.51 -11.36
C PHE A 30 -5.78 -10.65 -12.33
N ASN A 31 -4.56 -10.73 -12.86
CA ASN A 31 -4.08 -11.84 -13.68
C ASN A 31 -2.62 -12.11 -13.31
N LEU A 32 -2.37 -13.25 -12.66
CA LEU A 32 -1.03 -13.58 -12.15
C LEU A 32 0.03 -13.60 -13.26
N ARG A 33 -0.30 -14.18 -14.42
CA ARG A 33 0.64 -14.26 -15.54
C ARG A 33 1.09 -12.89 -16.05
N GLU A 34 0.16 -11.95 -16.16
CA GLU A 34 0.48 -10.59 -16.59
C GLU A 34 1.21 -9.80 -15.48
N PHE A 35 0.86 -10.03 -14.23
CA PHE A 35 1.52 -9.42 -13.08
C PHE A 35 2.97 -9.91 -12.94
N GLU A 36 3.21 -11.21 -13.11
CA GLU A 36 4.54 -11.81 -13.05
C GLU A 36 5.48 -11.23 -14.13
N LYS A 37 4.98 -10.99 -15.34
CA LYS A 37 5.77 -10.33 -16.40
C LYS A 37 6.24 -8.92 -16.01
N ILE A 38 5.46 -8.21 -15.21
CA ILE A 38 5.75 -6.84 -14.79
C ILE A 38 6.70 -6.83 -13.59
N THR A 39 6.47 -7.68 -12.59
CA THR A 39 7.10 -7.58 -11.28
C THR A 39 8.07 -8.72 -10.96
N GLY A 40 8.01 -9.82 -11.71
CA GLY A 40 8.72 -11.08 -11.40
C GLY A 40 8.10 -11.88 -10.26
N VAL A 41 6.97 -11.40 -9.69
CA VAL A 41 6.30 -12.06 -8.56
C VAL A 41 5.25 -13.03 -9.06
N SER A 42 5.34 -14.29 -8.61
CA SER A 42 4.55 -15.41 -9.12
C SER A 42 3.58 -16.01 -8.10
N ASN A 43 3.47 -15.44 -6.89
CA ASN A 43 2.58 -15.98 -5.87
C ASN A 43 1.90 -14.90 -5.04
N PHE A 44 0.66 -15.18 -4.67
CA PHE A 44 -0.10 -14.49 -3.62
C PHE A 44 -0.79 -15.54 -2.77
N VAL A 45 -0.74 -15.39 -1.46
CA VAL A 45 -1.19 -16.43 -0.51
C VAL A 45 -2.34 -15.99 0.38
N GLN A 46 -2.62 -14.68 0.45
CA GLN A 46 -3.65 -14.13 1.34
C GLN A 46 -4.31 -12.90 0.70
N ASP A 47 -5.63 -12.80 0.82
CA ASP A 47 -6.43 -11.62 0.50
C ASP A 47 -6.95 -10.96 1.77
N ASN A 48 -6.94 -9.63 1.78
CA ASN A 48 -7.46 -8.82 2.87
C ASN A 48 -8.46 -7.79 2.33
N HIS A 49 -9.50 -7.52 3.12
CA HIS A 49 -10.52 -6.53 2.82
C HIS A 49 -10.81 -5.71 4.07
N SER A 50 -10.75 -4.40 3.95
CA SER A 50 -11.10 -3.46 5.02
C SER A 50 -12.10 -2.42 4.55
N LYS A 51 -12.94 -1.95 5.48
CA LYS A 51 -13.80 -0.78 5.32
C LYS A 51 -13.44 0.25 6.37
N SER A 52 -13.29 1.50 5.97
CA SER A 52 -12.89 2.59 6.86
C SER A 52 -13.76 3.82 6.62
N SER A 53 -14.06 4.54 7.70
CA SER A 53 -14.74 5.84 7.64
C SER A 53 -13.74 6.94 7.31
N LYS A 54 -14.24 8.09 6.86
CA LYS A 54 -13.45 9.29 6.59
C LYS A 54 -12.54 9.66 7.77
N GLY A 55 -11.32 10.02 7.46
CA GLY A 55 -10.35 10.41 8.46
C GLY A 55 -9.58 9.26 9.10
N VAL A 56 -9.96 8.01 8.88
CA VAL A 56 -9.19 6.87 9.38
C VAL A 56 -7.87 6.75 8.61
N LEU A 57 -6.77 6.71 9.35
CA LEU A 57 -5.45 6.36 8.84
C LEU A 57 -5.04 5.00 9.42
N ARG A 58 -4.59 4.09 8.57
CA ARG A 58 -4.03 2.78 8.93
C ARG A 58 -2.61 2.70 8.42
N GLY A 59 -1.67 2.46 9.31
CA GLY A 59 -0.26 2.32 8.92
C GLY A 59 0.70 3.20 9.72
N LEU A 60 1.95 3.20 9.34
CA LEU A 60 2.54 2.49 8.18
C LEU A 60 3.03 1.11 8.63
N HIS A 61 2.46 0.05 8.08
CA HIS A 61 2.68 -1.33 8.54
C HIS A 61 3.61 -2.12 7.61
N TYR A 62 4.46 -2.94 8.22
CA TYR A 62 5.33 -3.89 7.52
C TYR A 62 5.69 -5.08 8.42
N GLN A 63 6.15 -6.18 7.85
CA GLN A 63 6.72 -7.32 8.59
C GLN A 63 8.21 -7.36 8.38
N ILE A 64 9.00 -7.27 9.47
CA ILE A 64 10.47 -7.25 9.37
C ILE A 64 11.08 -8.60 8.93
N GLN A 65 10.38 -9.70 9.21
CA GLN A 65 10.60 -11.02 8.62
C GLN A 65 9.33 -11.45 7.92
N HIS A 66 9.40 -12.39 6.98
CA HIS A 66 8.27 -12.75 6.14
C HIS A 66 7.69 -11.52 5.42
N ALA A 67 8.58 -10.70 4.85
CA ALA A 67 8.22 -9.42 4.25
C ALA A 67 7.17 -9.59 3.15
N GLN A 68 6.02 -8.95 3.33
CA GLN A 68 4.91 -9.04 2.38
C GLN A 68 5.05 -8.02 1.25
N GLY A 69 5.07 -8.49 0.01
CA GLY A 69 4.67 -7.66 -1.12
C GLY A 69 3.14 -7.52 -1.12
N LYS A 70 2.62 -6.35 -1.46
CA LYS A 70 1.18 -6.07 -1.42
C LYS A 70 0.70 -5.49 -2.75
N LEU A 71 -0.33 -6.08 -3.34
CA LEU A 71 -1.05 -5.49 -4.48
C LEU A 71 -2.36 -4.91 -3.97
N VAL A 72 -2.41 -3.58 -3.88
CA VAL A 72 -3.50 -2.86 -3.20
C VAL A 72 -4.37 -2.10 -4.17
N ARG A 73 -5.67 -1.93 -3.85
CA ARG A 73 -6.62 -1.08 -4.57
C ARG A 73 -7.78 -0.63 -3.70
N CYS A 74 -8.33 0.54 -4.00
CA CYS A 74 -9.59 1.00 -3.44
C CYS A 74 -10.73 0.59 -4.40
N ILE A 75 -11.68 -0.20 -3.90
CA ILE A 75 -12.81 -0.69 -4.71
C ILE A 75 -14.07 0.17 -4.59
N SER A 76 -14.15 0.97 -3.53
CA SER A 76 -15.23 1.93 -3.27
C SER A 76 -14.68 3.10 -2.46
N GLY A 77 -15.10 4.31 -2.77
CA GLY A 77 -14.57 5.52 -2.15
C GLY A 77 -13.17 5.90 -2.67
N SER A 78 -12.41 6.62 -1.83
CA SER A 78 -11.06 7.09 -2.16
C SER A 78 -10.18 7.08 -0.92
N VAL A 79 -8.91 6.71 -1.11
CA VAL A 79 -7.87 6.77 -0.09
C VAL A 79 -6.62 7.45 -0.66
N TYR A 80 -5.88 8.14 0.20
CA TYR A 80 -4.50 8.53 -0.08
C TYR A 80 -3.58 7.43 0.46
N ASP A 81 -2.94 6.71 -0.44
CA ASP A 81 -2.11 5.54 -0.16
C ASP A 81 -0.64 5.94 -0.17
N VAL A 82 0.12 5.52 0.85
CA VAL A 82 1.52 5.90 1.05
C VAL A 82 2.38 4.68 1.30
N ILE A 83 3.53 4.65 0.63
CA ILE A 83 4.57 3.64 0.81
C ILE A 83 5.92 4.30 1.09
N VAL A 84 6.73 3.64 1.94
CA VAL A 84 8.09 4.08 2.32
C VAL A 84 9.06 2.93 2.09
N ASP A 85 10.14 3.17 1.37
CA ASP A 85 11.19 2.16 1.14
C ASP A 85 12.09 2.04 2.37
N LEU A 86 12.06 0.87 3.04
CA LEU A 86 12.86 0.57 4.23
C LEU A 86 14.08 -0.32 3.94
N ARG A 87 14.39 -0.60 2.67
CA ARG A 87 15.52 -1.43 2.24
C ARG A 87 16.79 -0.60 2.18
N LYS A 88 17.73 -0.81 3.10
CA LYS A 88 18.99 -0.05 3.18
C LYS A 88 19.83 -0.10 1.91
N SER A 89 19.82 -1.23 1.20
CA SER A 89 20.52 -1.39 -0.07
C SER A 89 19.82 -0.75 -1.28
N SER A 90 18.61 -0.23 -1.12
CA SER A 90 17.84 0.39 -2.21
C SER A 90 18.33 1.82 -2.51
N PRO A 91 18.39 2.25 -3.78
CA PRO A 91 18.67 3.65 -4.15
C PRO A 91 17.56 4.62 -3.72
N THR A 92 16.42 4.09 -3.30
CA THR A 92 15.28 4.88 -2.80
C THR A 92 15.03 4.69 -1.29
N PHE A 93 16.01 4.15 -0.55
CA PHE A 93 15.93 4.01 0.89
C PHE A 93 15.54 5.32 1.58
N GLY A 94 14.57 5.26 2.51
CA GLY A 94 14.05 6.41 3.24
C GLY A 94 13.18 7.37 2.41
N LYS A 95 12.95 7.07 1.14
CA LYS A 95 12.00 7.86 0.31
C LYS A 95 10.61 7.28 0.37
N TRP A 96 9.62 8.15 0.20
CA TRP A 96 8.22 7.77 0.16
C TRP A 96 7.55 8.16 -1.16
N TYR A 97 6.42 7.53 -1.43
CA TYR A 97 5.54 7.84 -2.55
C TYR A 97 4.09 7.78 -2.08
N GLY A 98 3.31 8.79 -2.43
CA GLY A 98 1.90 8.86 -2.12
C GLY A 98 1.05 9.01 -3.37
N VAL A 99 -0.11 8.37 -3.40
CA VAL A 99 -1.05 8.40 -4.53
C VAL A 99 -2.49 8.27 -4.06
N GLU A 100 -3.40 8.98 -4.69
CA GLU A 100 -4.83 8.78 -4.50
C GLU A 100 -5.30 7.55 -5.28
N LEU A 101 -5.85 6.57 -4.56
CA LEU A 101 -6.53 5.41 -5.13
C LEU A 101 -8.05 5.63 -5.05
N ASN A 102 -8.67 5.98 -6.16
CA ASN A 102 -10.10 6.31 -6.27
C ASN A 102 -10.80 5.60 -7.44
N ARG A 103 -10.11 4.66 -8.07
CA ARG A 103 -10.61 3.90 -9.21
C ARG A 103 -10.39 2.42 -8.99
N ASN A 104 -11.42 1.63 -9.14
CA ASN A 104 -11.36 0.18 -8.92
C ASN A 104 -10.44 -0.57 -9.91
N ASN A 105 -9.99 0.06 -10.99
CA ASN A 105 -9.03 -0.49 -11.95
C ASN A 105 -7.60 0.04 -11.76
N LEU A 106 -7.34 0.85 -10.73
CA LEU A 106 -6.00 1.33 -10.37
C LEU A 106 -5.49 0.57 -9.15
N HIS A 107 -4.30 0.02 -9.27
CA HIS A 107 -3.61 -0.70 -8.21
C HIS A 107 -2.26 -0.06 -7.93
N LEU A 108 -1.79 -0.15 -6.68
CA LEU A 108 -0.40 0.08 -6.34
C LEU A 108 0.24 -1.25 -5.99
N TRP A 109 1.34 -1.58 -6.65
CA TRP A 109 2.24 -2.65 -6.23
C TRP A 109 3.26 -2.11 -5.26
N VAL A 110 3.25 -2.63 -4.05
CA VAL A 110 4.17 -2.35 -2.96
C VAL A 110 5.09 -3.55 -2.81
N PRO A 111 6.39 -3.46 -3.15
CA PRO A 111 7.32 -4.57 -3.01
C PRO A 111 7.53 -4.99 -1.55
N PRO A 112 8.03 -6.22 -1.29
CA PRO A 112 8.56 -6.56 0.03
C PRO A 112 9.64 -5.57 0.45
N GLY A 113 9.67 -5.23 1.75
CA GLY A 113 10.65 -4.27 2.27
C GLY A 113 10.17 -2.83 2.36
N PHE A 114 8.88 -2.60 2.09
CA PHE A 114 8.24 -1.29 2.26
C PHE A 114 7.31 -1.27 3.47
N ALA A 115 7.26 -0.11 4.16
CA ALA A 115 6.13 0.23 5.04
C ALA A 115 5.00 0.80 4.19
N HIS A 116 3.75 0.50 4.56
CA HIS A 116 2.55 0.84 3.79
C HIS A 116 1.42 1.29 4.69
N GLY A 117 0.70 2.31 4.27
CA GLY A 117 -0.51 2.78 4.94
C GLY A 117 -1.37 3.66 4.04
N PHE A 118 -2.56 3.99 4.52
CA PHE A 118 -3.47 4.87 3.79
C PHE A 118 -4.32 5.72 4.72
N TYR A 119 -4.76 6.86 4.19
CA TYR A 119 -5.74 7.77 4.81
C TYR A 119 -7.01 7.81 3.99
N THR A 120 -8.17 7.69 4.66
CA THR A 120 -9.49 7.64 4.00
C THR A 120 -10.01 9.05 3.72
N LEU A 121 -10.21 9.37 2.43
CA LEU A 121 -10.59 10.70 1.94
C LEU A 121 -12.12 10.90 1.87
N THR A 122 -12.86 9.85 1.54
CA THR A 122 -14.33 9.88 1.37
C THR A 122 -15.04 9.42 2.65
N ASP A 123 -16.35 9.63 2.76
CA ASP A 123 -17.14 9.24 3.94
C ASP A 123 -16.94 7.78 4.33
N THR A 124 -16.78 6.91 3.34
CA THR A 124 -16.32 5.53 3.52
C THR A 124 -15.41 5.15 2.36
N ALA A 125 -14.46 4.25 2.62
CA ALA A 125 -13.70 3.57 1.57
C ALA A 125 -13.61 2.07 1.85
N GLU A 126 -13.67 1.26 0.79
CA GLU A 126 -13.41 -0.17 0.83
C GLU A 126 -12.11 -0.46 0.09
N PHE A 127 -11.19 -1.08 0.82
CA PHE A 127 -9.81 -1.30 0.39
C PHE A 127 -9.47 -2.78 0.46
N VAL A 128 -8.97 -3.32 -0.65
CA VAL A 128 -8.61 -4.73 -0.77
C VAL A 128 -7.16 -4.87 -1.22
N TYR A 129 -6.50 -5.91 -0.72
CA TYR A 129 -5.13 -6.19 -1.13
C TYR A 129 -4.76 -7.67 -1.03
N LYS A 130 -3.89 -8.11 -1.93
CA LYS A 130 -3.25 -9.42 -1.94
C LYS A 130 -1.86 -9.30 -1.33
N THR A 131 -1.41 -10.36 -0.63
CA THR A 131 -0.07 -10.41 -0.05
C THR A 131 0.71 -11.62 -0.52
N THR A 132 2.04 -11.48 -0.68
CA THR A 132 2.93 -12.54 -1.15
C THR A 132 3.35 -13.50 -0.05
N ASP A 133 3.13 -13.15 1.23
CA ASP A 133 3.37 -14.01 2.39
C ASP A 133 2.23 -13.86 3.40
N TYR A 134 2.12 -14.80 4.33
CA TYR A 134 1.11 -14.79 5.39
C TYR A 134 1.36 -13.70 6.42
N TYR A 135 0.31 -13.36 7.17
CA TYR A 135 0.44 -12.45 8.31
C TYR A 135 1.08 -13.17 9.49
N HIS A 136 2.16 -12.57 10.01
CA HIS A 136 2.92 -13.02 11.16
C HIS A 136 2.95 -11.90 12.22
N PRO A 137 2.08 -11.93 13.22
CA PRO A 137 1.95 -10.84 14.20
C PRO A 137 3.24 -10.56 15.00
N GLU A 138 4.08 -11.55 15.22
CA GLU A 138 5.36 -11.41 15.90
C GLU A 138 6.39 -10.55 15.14
N TYR A 139 6.27 -10.48 13.84
CA TYR A 139 7.14 -9.67 12.97
C TYR A 139 6.50 -8.37 12.51
N ASP A 140 5.24 -8.12 12.88
CA ASP A 140 4.51 -6.92 12.52
C ASP A 140 5.12 -5.68 13.20
N ARG A 141 5.29 -4.62 12.43
CA ARG A 141 5.90 -3.35 12.84
C ARG A 141 5.07 -2.20 12.33
N THR A 142 5.14 -1.09 13.06
CA THR A 142 4.52 0.18 12.66
C THR A 142 5.58 1.28 12.63
N LEU A 143 5.73 1.91 11.48
CA LEU A 143 6.49 3.14 11.30
C LEU A 143 5.55 4.32 11.58
N LEU A 144 6.03 5.31 12.29
CA LEU A 144 5.25 6.50 12.66
C LEU A 144 4.78 7.26 11.40
N TRP A 145 3.47 7.46 11.29
CA TRP A 145 2.84 8.04 10.10
C TRP A 145 3.26 9.49 9.81
N ASN A 146 3.51 10.28 10.87
CA ASN A 146 3.91 11.70 10.81
C ASN A 146 5.37 11.92 11.20
N ASP A 147 6.23 10.97 10.89
CA ASP A 147 7.67 11.07 11.14
C ASP A 147 8.26 12.31 10.46
N GLU A 148 8.98 13.13 11.24
CA GLU A 148 9.53 14.41 10.77
C GLU A 148 10.67 14.25 9.76
N GLU A 149 11.48 13.19 9.89
CA GLU A 149 12.61 12.94 8.97
C GLU A 149 12.10 12.51 7.58
N LEU A 150 11.05 11.70 7.55
CA LEU A 150 10.40 11.30 6.30
C LEU A 150 9.63 12.46 5.66
N GLY A 151 9.04 13.35 6.45
CA GLY A 151 8.29 14.48 5.97
C GLY A 151 7.15 14.12 5.02
N ILE A 152 6.43 13.03 5.31
CA ILE A 152 5.32 12.57 4.46
C ILE A 152 4.24 13.63 4.40
N ASN A 153 3.93 14.08 3.20
CA ASN A 153 2.87 15.06 3.00
C ASN A 153 1.49 14.40 2.90
N TRP A 154 0.80 14.31 4.01
CA TRP A 154 -0.60 13.85 4.09
C TRP A 154 -1.64 14.95 3.81
N GLY A 155 -1.19 16.20 3.64
CA GLY A 155 -2.06 17.38 3.68
C GLY A 155 -2.40 17.82 5.10
N ASP A 156 -3.38 18.71 5.23
CA ASP A 156 -3.88 19.16 6.55
C ASP A 156 -4.92 18.16 7.07
N ILE A 157 -4.46 17.16 7.84
CA ILE A 157 -5.29 16.06 8.35
C ILE A 157 -5.22 15.96 9.88
N GLN A 158 -6.32 15.50 10.47
CA GLN A 158 -6.41 15.03 11.85
C GLN A 158 -6.90 13.58 11.84
N PRO A 159 -5.99 12.60 11.78
CA PRO A 159 -6.39 11.23 11.54
C PRO A 159 -6.99 10.55 12.78
N VAL A 160 -7.95 9.66 12.53
CA VAL A 160 -8.42 8.68 13.50
C VAL A 160 -7.49 7.46 13.42
N LEU A 161 -6.79 7.17 14.52
CA LEU A 161 -5.77 6.14 14.61
C LEU A 161 -6.18 5.03 15.59
N SER A 162 -5.76 3.81 15.32
CA SER A 162 -5.75 2.75 16.33
C SER A 162 -4.62 3.00 17.35
N LEU A 163 -4.67 2.33 18.51
CA LEU A 163 -3.57 2.40 19.49
C LEU A 163 -2.24 1.94 18.87
N LYS A 164 -2.26 0.90 18.07
CA LYS A 164 -1.08 0.42 17.33
C LYS A 164 -0.48 1.48 16.41
N ASP A 165 -1.31 2.23 15.68
CA ASP A 165 -0.86 3.25 14.74
C ASP A 165 -0.33 4.50 15.46
N GLN A 166 -0.79 4.76 16.68
CA GLN A 166 -0.28 5.83 17.55
C GLN A 166 1.13 5.53 18.11
N ASP A 167 1.40 4.24 18.39
CA ASP A 167 2.67 3.77 18.97
C ASP A 167 3.74 3.43 17.90
N GLY A 168 3.61 3.94 16.68
CA GLY A 168 4.58 3.75 15.62
C GLY A 168 5.97 4.27 16.01
N LYS A 169 7.04 3.54 15.63
CA LYS A 169 8.42 3.97 15.84
C LYS A 169 8.84 4.99 14.81
N SER A 170 9.68 5.95 15.20
CA SER A 170 10.30 6.89 14.26
C SER A 170 11.13 6.18 13.18
N PHE A 171 11.38 6.86 12.07
CA PHE A 171 12.21 6.30 11.00
C PHE A 171 13.62 5.96 11.48
N VAL A 172 14.19 6.73 12.42
CA VAL A 172 15.50 6.45 13.02
C VAL A 172 15.48 5.13 13.79
N GLU A 173 14.43 4.89 14.60
CA GLU A 173 14.33 3.79 15.55
C GLU A 173 13.69 2.51 14.98
N CYS A 174 12.99 2.61 13.87
CA CYS A 174 12.27 1.47 13.29
C CYS A 174 13.24 0.42 12.74
N ASP A 175 12.80 -0.84 12.72
CA ASP A 175 13.52 -1.93 12.09
C ASP A 175 13.55 -1.73 10.56
N LYS A 176 14.69 -1.99 9.93
CA LYS A 176 14.92 -1.81 8.49
C LYS A 176 15.45 -3.09 7.87
N TYR A 177 15.26 -3.25 6.58
CA TYR A 177 15.81 -4.38 5.83
C TYR A 177 17.24 -4.07 5.37
N GLU A 178 18.10 -5.08 5.39
CA GLU A 178 19.48 -4.99 4.89
C GLU A 178 19.55 -4.96 3.35
#